data_360e30db45b4ab487a7f30c2b0d093cc
#
_entry.id   360e30db45b4ab487a7f30c2b0d093cc
#
_cell.length_a   1.000
_cell.length_b   1.000
_cell.length_c   1.000
_cell.angle_alpha   90.00
_cell.angle_beta   90.00
_cell.angle_gamma   90.00
#
_symmetry.space_group_name_H-M   'P 1'
#
loop_
_entity.id
_entity.type
_entity.pdbx_description
1 polymer ?
#
loop_
_entity_poly.entity_id
_entity_poly.type
_entity_poly.pdbx_seq_one_letter_code
_entity_poly.pdbx_strand_id
1 'polypeptide(L)'
;MIILTALACIAGTSLAAHAQEPKVIPAPDIDDSTLMDAYLWHVRGLPPGKRLAVHSGAGPNFRVIHALDEGQPIERLSCQDSRGGYWCRIATVDRPRISGWVDGRFLLEETGFAPPDDVRNPSFEPEIIIDPFPRPRRP
;
A
#
# COMPACT_ATOMS: atom_id res chain seq x y z
N MET A 1 29.43 -10.68 -86.82
CA MET A 1 28.46 -11.45 -86.09
C MET A 1 28.48 -10.92 -84.64
N ILE A 2 27.56 -9.98 -84.31
CA ILE A 2 27.56 -9.20 -83.07
C ILE A 2 26.35 -9.65 -82.32
N ILE A 3 26.55 -10.27 -81.13
CA ILE A 3 25.49 -10.70 -80.23
C ILE A 3 25.29 -9.58 -79.16
N LEU A 4 24.18 -8.87 -79.25
CA LEU A 4 23.75 -7.92 -78.21
C LEU A 4 23.01 -8.70 -77.10
N THR A 5 23.61 -8.72 -75.95
CA THR A 5 22.93 -9.19 -74.74
C THR A 5 22.25 -8.00 -74.02
N ALA A 6 20.93 -8.01 -74.00
CA ALA A 6 20.12 -7.03 -73.27
C ALA A 6 20.10 -7.36 -71.77
N LEU A 7 20.58 -6.42 -70.94
CA LEU A 7 20.56 -6.51 -69.50
C LEU A 7 19.22 -5.90 -68.95
N ALA A 8 18.35 -6.74 -68.45
CA ALA A 8 17.09 -6.29 -67.86
C ALA A 8 17.33 -5.85 -66.37
N CYS A 9 17.16 -4.56 -66.11
CA CYS A 9 17.15 -4.00 -64.75
C CYS A 9 15.82 -4.30 -64.12
N ILE A 10 15.82 -5.15 -63.08
CA ILE A 10 14.68 -5.38 -62.22
C ILE A 10 14.70 -4.29 -61.12
N ALA A 11 13.80 -3.32 -61.22
CA ALA A 11 13.57 -2.31 -60.20
C ALA A 11 12.82 -2.95 -58.99
N GLY A 12 13.57 -3.25 -57.94
CA GLY A 12 12.97 -3.71 -56.66
C GLY A 12 12.31 -2.54 -55.93
N THR A 13 10.99 -2.57 -55.84
CA THR A 13 10.23 -1.65 -54.98
C THR A 13 10.37 -2.07 -53.51
N SER A 14 11.20 -1.34 -52.77
CA SER A 14 11.31 -1.50 -51.32
C SER A 14 10.04 -0.96 -50.65
N LEU A 15 9.18 -1.84 -50.12
CA LEU A 15 8.13 -1.44 -49.18
C LEU A 15 8.82 -1.04 -47.88
N ALA A 16 8.89 0.26 -47.61
CA ALA A 16 9.27 0.76 -46.31
C ALA A 16 8.12 0.45 -45.31
N ALA A 17 8.30 -0.59 -44.51
CA ALA A 17 7.44 -0.83 -43.35
C ALA A 17 7.63 0.33 -42.38
N HIS A 18 6.63 1.20 -42.29
CA HIS A 18 6.57 2.22 -41.22
C HIS A 18 6.35 1.49 -39.92
N ALA A 19 7.41 1.23 -39.19
CA ALA A 19 7.32 0.84 -37.80
C ALA A 19 6.75 2.05 -37.03
N GLN A 20 5.49 1.95 -36.59
CA GLN A 20 4.90 2.95 -35.70
C GLN A 20 5.69 2.91 -34.39
N GLU A 21 6.32 4.02 -34.07
CA GLU A 21 6.97 4.23 -32.79
C GLU A 21 5.95 3.98 -31.66
N PRO A 22 6.26 3.12 -30.67
CA PRO A 22 5.34 2.86 -29.59
C PRO A 22 5.05 4.17 -28.87
N LYS A 23 3.79 4.57 -28.83
CA LYS A 23 3.33 5.73 -28.07
C LYS A 23 3.64 5.47 -26.59
N VAL A 24 4.65 6.15 -26.07
CA VAL A 24 4.95 6.13 -24.63
C VAL A 24 3.76 6.75 -23.91
N ILE A 25 3.00 5.96 -23.19
CA ILE A 25 1.99 6.44 -22.25
C ILE A 25 2.78 6.94 -21.06
N PRO A 26 2.76 8.25 -20.72
CA PRO A 26 3.41 8.73 -19.53
C PRO A 26 2.79 7.98 -18.33
N ALA A 27 3.64 7.34 -17.53
CA ALA A 27 3.21 6.78 -16.27
C ALA A 27 2.64 7.93 -15.41
N PRO A 28 1.54 7.73 -14.69
CA PRO A 28 1.10 8.71 -13.72
C PRO A 28 2.24 8.98 -12.74
N ASP A 29 2.53 10.24 -12.48
CA ASP A 29 3.46 10.65 -11.43
C ASP A 29 2.84 10.29 -10.07
N ILE A 30 2.97 9.02 -9.70
CA ILE A 30 2.63 8.56 -8.36
C ILE A 30 3.87 8.88 -7.53
N ASP A 31 3.74 9.89 -6.69
CA ASP A 31 4.74 10.20 -5.69
C ASP A 31 4.91 8.98 -4.79
N ASP A 32 6.06 8.31 -4.93
CA ASP A 32 6.40 7.07 -4.23
C ASP A 32 6.35 7.28 -2.69
N SER A 33 6.54 8.53 -2.25
CA SER A 33 6.38 8.95 -0.86
C SER A 33 4.94 8.79 -0.36
N THR A 34 3.94 9.11 -1.18
CA THR A 34 2.51 9.03 -0.80
C THR A 34 2.06 7.58 -0.64
N LEU A 35 2.60 6.65 -1.43
CA LEU A 35 2.29 5.23 -1.31
C LEU A 35 2.95 4.61 -0.07
N MET A 36 4.14 5.06 0.29
CA MET A 36 4.84 4.60 1.49
C MET A 36 4.14 5.08 2.76
N ASP A 37 3.66 6.33 2.79
CA ASP A 37 2.91 6.87 3.93
C ASP A 37 1.59 6.13 4.18
N ALA A 38 0.95 5.61 3.14
CA ALA A 38 -0.33 4.88 3.27
C ALA A 38 -0.22 3.57 4.06
N TYR A 39 0.97 3.03 4.24
CA TYR A 39 1.23 1.78 4.99
C TYR A 39 1.96 2.01 6.31
N LEU A 40 2.26 3.26 6.65
CA LEU A 40 2.94 3.58 7.89
C LEU A 40 1.94 3.70 9.04
N TRP A 41 2.39 3.27 10.19
CA TRP A 41 1.72 3.49 11.46
C TRP A 41 2.33 4.71 12.13
N HIS A 42 1.55 5.42 12.92
CA HIS A 42 2.01 6.60 13.64
C HIS A 42 1.82 6.43 15.15
N VAL A 43 2.72 7.01 15.90
CA VAL A 43 2.58 7.10 17.35
C VAL A 43 1.51 8.14 17.67
N ARG A 44 0.47 7.76 18.41
CA ARG A 44 -0.67 8.63 18.75
C ARG A 44 -1.16 8.40 20.18
N GLY A 45 -1.71 9.45 20.75
CA GLY A 45 -2.38 9.40 22.04
C GLY A 45 -1.47 9.46 23.24
N LEU A 46 -0.24 9.92 23.06
CA LEU A 46 0.66 10.16 24.18
C LEU A 46 0.23 11.37 25.01
N PRO A 47 0.36 11.32 26.35
CA PRO A 47 0.19 12.51 27.17
C PRO A 47 1.20 13.61 26.76
N PRO A 48 0.84 14.91 26.89
CA PRO A 48 1.72 16.00 26.56
C PRO A 48 3.09 15.88 27.25
N GLY A 49 4.17 16.04 26.47
CA GLY A 49 5.54 15.96 26.95
C GLY A 49 6.04 14.53 27.27
N LYS A 50 5.27 13.51 26.92
CA LYS A 50 5.67 12.10 27.06
C LYS A 50 6.11 11.53 25.73
N ARG A 51 7.04 10.56 25.81
CA ARG A 51 7.54 9.79 24.66
C ARG A 51 7.19 8.33 24.82
N LEU A 52 6.97 7.62 23.74
CA LEU A 52 6.70 6.18 23.74
C LEU A 52 8.01 5.42 23.89
N ALA A 53 8.15 4.65 24.95
CA ALA A 53 9.34 3.83 25.16
C ALA A 53 9.35 2.62 24.20
N VAL A 54 10.48 2.39 23.55
CA VAL A 54 10.78 1.21 22.76
C VAL A 54 11.58 0.24 23.61
N HIS A 55 11.06 -0.95 23.83
CA HIS A 55 11.66 -1.99 24.67
C HIS A 55 12.36 -3.07 23.84
N SER A 56 13.32 -3.74 24.45
CA SER A 56 14.03 -4.86 23.82
C SER A 56 13.18 -6.13 23.70
N GLY A 57 12.01 -6.18 24.36
CA GLY A 57 11.08 -7.31 24.35
C GLY A 57 9.64 -6.86 24.63
N ALA A 58 8.69 -7.78 24.44
CA ALA A 58 7.26 -7.54 24.59
C ALA A 58 6.83 -7.47 26.05
N GLY A 59 7.00 -6.31 26.67
CA GLY A 59 6.56 -6.08 28.03
C GLY A 59 7.28 -4.91 28.71
N PRO A 60 6.72 -4.38 29.82
CA PRO A 60 7.25 -3.21 30.52
C PRO A 60 8.56 -3.50 31.26
N ASN A 61 8.85 -4.78 31.56
CA ASN A 61 10.04 -5.19 32.31
C ASN A 61 11.30 -5.31 31.44
N PHE A 62 11.15 -5.23 30.12
CA PHE A 62 12.30 -5.24 29.22
C PHE A 62 12.96 -3.86 29.17
N ARG A 63 14.26 -3.88 28.93
CA ARG A 63 15.08 -2.66 28.85
C ARG A 63 14.57 -1.74 27.76
N VAL A 64 14.42 -0.45 28.07
CA VAL A 64 14.18 0.61 27.08
C VAL A 64 15.43 0.83 26.24
N ILE A 65 15.28 0.76 24.94
CA ILE A 65 16.39 0.91 23.97
C ILE A 65 16.28 2.19 23.14
N HIS A 66 15.07 2.76 23.04
CA HIS A 66 14.78 3.98 22.29
C HIS A 66 13.49 4.63 22.79
N ALA A 67 13.20 5.85 22.32
CA ALA A 67 11.94 6.53 22.61
C ALA A 67 11.45 7.27 21.36
N LEU A 68 10.14 7.17 21.10
CA LEU A 68 9.46 7.76 19.96
C LEU A 68 8.62 8.95 20.40
N ASP A 69 8.53 9.94 19.52
CA ASP A 69 7.70 11.12 19.73
C ASP A 69 6.28 10.95 19.18
N GLU A 70 5.34 11.76 19.68
CA GLU A 70 3.98 11.81 19.12
C GLU A 70 4.02 12.16 17.64
N GLY A 71 3.25 11.42 16.82
CA GLY A 71 3.18 11.60 15.37
C GLY A 71 4.33 10.98 14.58
N GLN A 72 5.31 10.36 15.24
CA GLN A 72 6.44 9.75 14.52
C GLN A 72 5.98 8.55 13.71
N PRO A 73 6.33 8.47 12.40
CA PRO A 73 6.00 7.34 11.56
C PRO A 73 6.85 6.12 11.91
N ILE A 74 6.24 4.96 11.89
CA ILE A 74 6.89 3.68 12.16
C ILE A 74 6.33 2.58 11.25
N GLU A 75 7.10 1.55 11.04
CA GLU A 75 6.66 0.32 10.42
C GLU A 75 6.25 -0.69 11.49
N ARG A 76 5.01 -1.16 11.46
CA ARG A 76 4.53 -2.23 12.34
C ARG A 76 4.86 -3.60 11.76
N LEU A 77 5.61 -4.40 12.48
CA LEU A 77 6.05 -5.72 12.05
C LEU A 77 5.12 -6.84 12.54
N SER A 78 4.81 -6.86 13.83
CA SER A 78 3.94 -7.86 14.44
C SER A 78 3.40 -7.37 15.78
N CYS A 79 2.26 -7.90 16.23
CA CYS A 79 1.71 -7.60 17.55
C CYS A 79 1.31 -8.88 18.27
N GLN A 80 1.36 -8.85 19.60
CA GLN A 80 0.98 -9.95 20.46
C GLN A 80 0.49 -9.46 21.82
N ASP A 81 -0.42 -10.25 22.42
CA ASP A 81 -0.77 -10.06 23.83
C ASP A 81 0.29 -10.70 24.71
N SER A 82 0.71 -9.99 25.73
CA SER A 82 1.62 -10.50 26.75
C SER A 82 1.25 -10.00 28.13
N ARG A 83 1.92 -10.52 29.17
CA ARG A 83 1.73 -10.01 30.52
C ARG A 83 2.12 -8.54 30.57
N GLY A 84 1.17 -7.65 30.81
CA GLY A 84 1.35 -6.21 30.82
C GLY A 84 0.75 -5.46 29.64
N GLY A 85 -0.01 -6.15 28.77
CA GLY A 85 -0.82 -5.54 27.74
C GLY A 85 -0.54 -6.02 26.31
N TYR A 86 -1.00 -5.23 25.36
CA TYR A 86 -0.85 -5.48 23.93
C TYR A 86 0.43 -4.82 23.43
N TRP A 87 1.37 -5.64 22.93
CA TRP A 87 2.70 -5.19 22.52
C TRP A 87 2.92 -5.41 21.04
N CYS A 88 3.44 -4.39 20.37
CA CYS A 88 3.77 -4.44 18.95
C CYS A 88 5.26 -4.29 18.71
N ARG A 89 5.82 -5.18 17.90
CA ARG A 89 7.15 -5.03 17.36
C ARG A 89 7.11 -4.07 16.20
N ILE A 90 7.97 -3.07 16.27
CA ILE A 90 8.06 -1.99 15.27
C ILE A 90 9.49 -1.82 14.77
N ALA A 91 9.63 -1.09 13.66
CA ALA A 91 10.90 -0.54 13.20
C ALA A 91 10.73 0.94 12.88
N THR A 92 11.73 1.75 13.21
CA THR A 92 11.74 3.16 12.81
C THR A 92 11.99 3.28 11.30
N VAL A 93 11.40 4.30 10.68
CA VAL A 93 11.62 4.63 9.27
C VAL A 93 12.96 5.34 9.09
N ASP A 94 13.34 6.15 10.08
CA ASP A 94 14.57 6.91 10.09
C ASP A 94 15.83 6.04 10.22
N ARG A 95 16.96 6.58 9.81
CA ARG A 95 18.26 5.93 9.98
C ARG A 95 19.02 6.57 11.14
N PRO A 96 19.64 5.75 12.01
CA PRO A 96 19.71 4.28 11.99
C PRO A 96 18.36 3.62 12.30
N ARG A 97 17.99 2.58 11.55
CA ARG A 97 16.76 1.82 11.76
C ARG A 97 16.81 1.05 13.08
N ILE A 98 15.92 1.38 13.98
CA ILE A 98 15.81 0.76 15.30
C ILE A 98 14.58 -0.14 15.31
N SER A 99 14.73 -1.38 15.74
CA SER A 99 13.63 -2.32 15.92
C SER A 99 13.47 -2.68 17.39
N GLY A 100 12.23 -2.70 17.87
CA GLY A 100 11.93 -3.03 19.25
C GLY A 100 10.43 -3.17 19.49
N TRP A 101 10.01 -3.20 20.76
CA TRP A 101 8.65 -3.42 21.17
C TRP A 101 8.08 -2.19 21.86
N VAL A 102 6.87 -1.83 21.50
CA VAL A 102 6.13 -0.71 22.08
C VAL A 102 4.73 -1.14 22.52
N ASP A 103 4.12 -0.37 23.42
CA ASP A 103 2.72 -0.55 23.76
C ASP A 103 1.84 -0.23 22.55
N GLY A 104 1.14 -1.25 22.05
CA GLY A 104 0.35 -1.17 20.82
C GLY A 104 -0.86 -0.23 20.91
N ARG A 105 -1.26 0.20 22.12
CA ARG A 105 -2.35 1.17 22.30
C ARG A 105 -2.02 2.57 21.77
N PHE A 106 -0.74 2.88 21.62
CA PHE A 106 -0.26 4.16 21.12
C PHE A 106 0.09 4.11 19.63
N LEU A 107 -0.33 3.07 18.92
CA LEU A 107 -0.13 2.94 17.48
C LEU A 107 -1.45 3.10 16.75
N LEU A 108 -1.49 4.01 15.80
CA LEU A 108 -2.63 4.22 14.91
C LEU A 108 -2.19 3.99 13.47
N GLU A 109 -2.95 3.20 12.73
CA GLU A 109 -2.81 3.07 11.29
C GLU A 109 -3.38 4.33 10.65
N GLU A 110 -2.53 5.07 9.95
CA GLU A 110 -3.01 6.15 9.11
C GLU A 110 -3.54 5.53 7.81
N THR A 111 -4.81 5.12 7.85
CA THR A 111 -5.52 4.78 6.63
C THR A 111 -5.75 6.09 5.88
N GLY A 112 -4.85 6.43 4.97
CA GLY A 112 -4.96 7.59 4.08
C GLY A 112 -6.13 7.52 3.11
N PHE A 113 -7.04 6.57 3.33
CA PHE A 113 -8.31 6.41 2.65
C PHE A 113 -9.45 6.67 3.65
N ALA A 114 -9.59 7.92 4.08
CA ALA A 114 -10.91 8.36 4.49
C ALA A 114 -11.73 8.51 3.19
N PRO A 115 -12.75 7.66 2.93
CA PRO A 115 -13.64 7.91 1.81
C PRO A 115 -14.23 9.31 2.00
N PRO A 116 -14.37 10.10 0.92
CA PRO A 116 -14.95 11.42 1.00
C PRO A 116 -16.29 11.35 1.74
N ASP A 117 -16.57 12.34 2.59
CA ASP A 117 -17.71 12.35 3.52
C ASP A 117 -19.09 12.20 2.83
N ASP A 118 -19.16 12.38 1.53
CA ASP A 118 -20.33 12.16 0.68
C ASP A 118 -20.68 10.67 0.48
N VAL A 119 -19.75 9.75 0.71
CA VAL A 119 -20.01 8.30 0.70
C VAL A 119 -20.53 7.81 2.07
N ARG A 120 -20.59 8.67 3.08
CA ARG A 120 -20.99 8.32 4.44
C ARG A 120 -22.49 8.12 4.64
N ASN A 121 -23.27 8.19 3.58
CA ASN A 121 -24.68 7.79 3.61
C ASN A 121 -25.03 6.80 2.50
N PRO A 122 -24.57 5.55 2.57
CA PRO A 122 -25.31 4.51 1.94
C PRO A 122 -26.56 4.33 2.84
N SER A 123 -27.66 4.86 2.43
CA SER A 123 -28.93 4.21 2.71
C SER A 123 -28.81 2.82 2.08
N PHE A 124 -28.15 1.91 2.78
CA PHE A 124 -28.30 0.48 2.51
C PHE A 124 -29.74 0.16 2.92
N GLU A 125 -30.66 0.50 2.05
CA GLU A 125 -31.91 -0.22 2.00
C GLU A 125 -31.50 -1.66 1.67
N PRO A 126 -31.73 -2.63 2.57
CA PRO A 126 -31.47 -4.01 2.25
C PRO A 126 -32.36 -4.34 1.06
N GLU A 127 -31.77 -4.50 -0.11
CA GLU A 127 -32.45 -5.01 -1.27
C GLU A 127 -32.98 -6.39 -0.88
N ILE A 128 -34.31 -6.47 -0.66
CA ILE A 128 -34.99 -7.69 -0.34
C ILE A 128 -34.88 -8.56 -1.60
N ILE A 129 -33.94 -9.50 -1.59
CA ILE A 129 -33.80 -10.51 -2.61
C ILE A 129 -35.08 -11.36 -2.52
N ILE A 130 -36.07 -11.02 -3.33
CA ILE A 130 -37.27 -11.87 -3.51
C ILE A 130 -36.74 -13.13 -4.18
N ASP A 131 -36.78 -14.24 -3.44
CA ASP A 131 -36.41 -15.56 -3.94
C ASP A 131 -37.25 -15.87 -5.21
N PRO A 132 -36.63 -15.95 -6.41
CA PRO A 132 -37.37 -16.18 -7.65
C PRO A 132 -37.97 -17.60 -7.75
N PHE A 133 -37.72 -18.47 -6.75
CA PHE A 133 -38.22 -19.83 -6.71
C PHE A 133 -39.07 -20.06 -5.45
N PRO A 134 -40.42 -19.76 -5.49
CA PRO A 134 -41.30 -20.11 -4.40
C PRO A 134 -41.32 -21.65 -4.24
N ARG A 135 -40.91 -22.11 -3.05
CA ARG A 135 -40.93 -23.54 -2.74
C ARG A 135 -42.38 -24.02 -2.76
N PRO A 136 -42.67 -25.11 -3.47
CA PRO A 136 -44.03 -25.69 -3.46
C PRO A 136 -44.37 -26.12 -2.02
N ARG A 137 -45.54 -25.66 -1.55
CA ARG A 137 -46.09 -26.13 -0.27
C ARG A 137 -46.39 -27.61 -0.43
N ARG A 138 -45.78 -28.46 0.40
CA ARG A 138 -46.20 -29.85 0.51
C ARG A 138 -47.61 -29.90 1.12
N PRO A 139 -48.51 -30.80 0.61
CA PRO A 139 -49.80 -31.06 1.21
C PRO A 139 -49.70 -31.68 2.60
#